data_9363f1ac5be107971cb80982e9b8c3cd
#
_entry.id   9363f1ac5be107971cb80982e9b8c3cd
#
_cell.length_a   1.000
_cell.length_b   1.000
_cell.length_c   1.000
_cell.angle_alpha   90.00
_cell.angle_beta   90.00
_cell.angle_gamma   90.00
#
_symmetry.space_group_name_H-M   'P 1'
#
loop_
_entity.id
_entity.type
_entity.pdbx_description
1 polymer ?
#
loop_
_entity_poly.entity_id
_entity_poly.type
_entity_poly.pdbx_seq_one_letter_code
_entity_poly.pdbx_strand_id
1 'polypeptide(L)'
;LICDFDGDLFAAETPAALQRRLTGVELPNERKVRFVDANGESWRLLQNEMILAPEFPMRTWRKIEIIRLFNDSRNASELGLRYPERRLTNRRLDMIVCDISAILSGG
;
A
#
# COMPACT_ATOMS: atom_id res chain seq x y z
N LEU A 1 5.82 -0.56 3.37
CA LEU A 1 4.38 -0.61 3.61
C LEU A 1 3.68 0.39 2.72
N ILE A 2 2.76 -0.07 1.93
CA ILE A 2 1.94 0.77 1.05
C ILE A 2 0.54 0.88 1.64
N CYS A 3 0.05 2.10 1.75
CA CYS A 3 -1.30 2.39 2.20
C CYS A 3 -2.14 2.86 1.02
N ASP A 4 -3.30 2.22 0.81
CA ASP A 4 -4.32 2.66 -0.14
C ASP A 4 -5.45 3.33 0.64
N PHE A 5 -5.60 4.61 0.41
CA PHE A 5 -6.58 5.45 1.07
C PHE A 5 -7.65 5.86 0.05
N ASP A 6 -8.51 4.91 -0.29
CA ASP A 6 -9.57 5.06 -1.31
C ASP A 6 -9.03 5.60 -2.66
N GLY A 7 -7.94 5.00 -3.14
CA GLY A 7 -7.32 5.35 -4.41
C GLY A 7 -6.15 6.32 -4.30
N ASP A 8 -5.92 6.94 -3.14
CA ASP A 8 -4.72 7.74 -2.87
C ASP A 8 -3.72 6.88 -2.13
N LEU A 9 -2.56 6.67 -2.73
CA LEU A 9 -1.53 5.84 -2.15
C LEU A 9 -0.45 6.66 -1.47
N PHE A 10 0.07 6.13 -0.37
CA PHE A 10 1.31 6.64 0.22
C PHE A 10 2.10 5.49 0.85
N ALA A 11 3.38 5.72 1.06
CA ALA A 11 4.29 4.72 1.58
C ALA A 11 4.85 5.15 2.94
N ALA A 12 5.10 4.16 3.80
CA ALA A 12 5.79 4.35 5.06
C ALA A 12 6.75 3.18 5.27
N GLU A 13 7.85 3.40 5.95
CA GLU A 13 8.85 2.37 6.18
C GLU A 13 8.39 1.31 7.18
N THR A 14 7.63 1.73 8.19
CA THR A 14 7.18 0.87 9.27
C THR A 14 5.72 1.12 9.61
N PRO A 15 5.04 0.15 10.24
CA PRO A 15 3.70 0.37 10.78
C PRO A 15 3.61 1.55 11.74
N ALA A 16 4.62 1.74 12.59
CA ALA A 16 4.67 2.86 13.53
C ALA A 16 4.73 4.22 12.81
N ALA A 17 5.54 4.33 11.75
CA ALA A 17 5.61 5.53 10.94
C ALA A 17 4.28 5.84 10.28
N LEU A 18 3.59 4.81 9.78
CA LEU A 18 2.28 4.97 9.16
C LEU A 18 1.23 5.42 10.17
N GLN A 19 1.22 4.83 11.36
CA GLN A 19 0.29 5.22 12.43
C GLN A 19 0.46 6.70 12.80
N ARG A 20 1.69 7.19 12.88
CA ARG A 20 1.97 8.61 13.15
C ARG A 20 1.42 9.52 12.06
N ARG A 21 1.50 9.12 10.80
CA ARG A 21 0.96 9.90 9.68
C ARG A 21 -0.56 9.93 9.67
N LEU A 22 -1.20 8.88 10.18
CA LEU A 22 -2.66 8.79 10.22
C LEU A 22 -3.28 9.47 11.43
N THR A 23 -2.48 9.76 12.46
CA THR A 23 -2.97 10.43 13.67
C THR A 23 -3.51 11.82 13.33
N GLY A 24 -4.77 12.08 13.72
CA GLY A 24 -5.42 13.36 13.46
C GLY A 24 -5.99 13.50 12.06
N VAL A 25 -5.86 12.50 11.21
CA VAL A 25 -6.43 12.51 9.86
C VAL A 25 -7.83 11.89 9.91
N GLU A 26 -8.79 12.53 9.23
CA GLU A 26 -10.12 11.96 9.07
C GLU A 26 -10.02 10.75 8.13
N LEU A 27 -10.41 9.58 8.64
CA LEU A 27 -10.28 8.32 7.90
C LEU A 27 -11.56 8.00 7.15
N PRO A 28 -11.45 7.50 5.88
CA PRO A 28 -12.60 6.96 5.19
C PRO A 28 -13.04 5.65 5.84
N ASN A 29 -14.13 5.07 5.35
CA ASN A 29 -14.64 3.79 5.83
C ASN A 29 -13.52 2.75 5.79
N GLU A 30 -13.41 1.93 6.85
CA GLU A 30 -12.43 0.83 6.97
C GLU A 30 -12.28 0.00 5.70
N ARG A 31 -13.38 -0.25 4.99
CA ARG A 31 -13.39 -1.05 3.76
C ARG A 31 -12.65 -0.41 2.59
N LYS A 32 -12.42 0.91 2.66
CA LYS A 32 -11.75 1.69 1.61
C LYS A 32 -10.28 1.94 1.91
N VAL A 33 -9.81 1.47 3.06
CA VAL A 33 -8.41 1.62 3.47
C VAL A 33 -7.76 0.25 3.48
N ARG A 34 -6.68 0.11 2.69
CA ARG A 34 -5.96 -1.15 2.58
C ARG A 34 -4.48 -0.92 2.82
N PHE A 35 -3.81 -1.91 3.40
CA PHE A 35 -2.38 -1.84 3.70
C PHE A 35 -1.71 -3.13 3.26
N VAL A 36 -0.54 -3.00 2.64
CA VAL A 36 0.26 -4.15 2.22
C VAL A 36 1.72 -3.90 2.53
N ASP A 37 2.42 -4.91 3.07
CA ASP A 37 3.84 -4.82 3.37
C ASP A 37 4.71 -5.41 2.25
N ALA A 38 6.03 -5.39 2.44
CA ALA A 38 6.98 -5.88 1.46
C ALA A 38 6.90 -7.40 1.24
N ASN A 39 6.30 -8.14 2.16
CA ASN A 39 6.06 -9.57 2.01
C ASN A 39 4.72 -9.88 1.34
N GLY A 40 3.96 -8.85 0.98
CA GLY A 40 2.65 -9.00 0.40
C GLY A 40 1.55 -9.32 1.42
N GLU A 41 1.86 -9.20 2.71
CA GLU A 41 0.90 -9.46 3.77
C GLU A 41 -0.01 -8.24 3.98
N SER A 42 -1.30 -8.52 4.14
CA SER A 42 -2.30 -7.48 4.36
C SER A 42 -2.38 -7.09 5.83
N TRP A 43 -2.54 -5.79 6.07
CA TRP A 43 -2.71 -5.23 7.42
C TRP A 43 -4.03 -4.48 7.48
N ARG A 44 -4.53 -4.29 8.69
CA ARG A 44 -5.76 -3.52 8.94
C ARG A 44 -5.52 -2.50 10.03
N LEU A 45 -6.23 -1.39 9.97
CA LEU A 45 -6.19 -0.37 11.00
C LEU A 45 -7.37 -0.58 11.97
N LEU A 46 -7.03 -0.75 13.24
CA LEU A 46 -8.02 -0.74 14.32
C LEU A 46 -8.28 0.72 14.66
N GLN A 47 -9.32 1.31 14.06
CA GLN A 47 -9.54 2.75 14.10
C GLN A 47 -9.71 3.33 15.51
N ASN A 48 -10.40 2.61 16.38
CA ASN A 48 -10.63 3.08 17.76
C ASN A 48 -9.32 3.19 18.55
N GLU A 49 -8.37 2.33 18.27
CA GLU A 49 -7.09 2.26 18.96
C GLU A 49 -5.95 2.87 18.16
N MET A 50 -6.19 3.19 16.89
CA MET A 50 -5.20 3.68 15.93
C MET A 50 -3.98 2.75 15.85
N ILE A 51 -4.21 1.45 15.85
CA ILE A 51 -3.18 0.42 15.79
C ILE A 51 -3.28 -0.35 14.48
N LEU A 52 -2.15 -0.53 13.80
CA LEU A 52 -2.06 -1.44 12.66
C LEU A 52 -1.79 -2.86 13.16
N ALA A 53 -2.56 -3.80 12.66
CA ALA A 53 -2.43 -5.21 12.98
C ALA A 53 -2.50 -6.05 11.70
N PRO A 54 -1.85 -7.23 11.69
CA PRO A 54 -2.03 -8.16 10.56
C PRO A 54 -3.50 -8.52 10.40
N GLU A 55 -3.93 -8.64 9.16
CA GLU A 55 -5.30 -9.05 8.86
C GLU A 55 -5.50 -10.52 9.22
N PHE A 56 -6.64 -10.84 9.84
CA PHE A 56 -6.97 -12.20 10.22
C PHE A 56 -8.32 -12.63 9.62
N PRO A 57 -8.40 -13.79 8.93
CA PRO A 57 -7.27 -14.65 8.56
C PRO A 57 -6.27 -13.92 7.67
N MET A 58 -4.99 -14.31 7.77
CA MET A 58 -3.93 -13.63 7.02
C MET A 58 -4.19 -13.70 5.52
N ARG A 59 -4.14 -12.54 4.88
CA ARG A 59 -4.27 -12.42 3.44
C ARG A 59 -2.93 -12.03 2.83
N THR A 60 -2.54 -12.75 1.77
CA THR A 60 -1.35 -12.45 1.00
C THR A 60 -1.75 -11.88 -0.36
N TRP A 61 -1.18 -10.74 -0.72
CA TRP A 61 -1.41 -10.11 -2.01
C TRP A 61 -0.56 -10.78 -3.08
N ARG A 62 -1.12 -10.92 -4.27
CA ARG A 62 -0.37 -11.36 -5.45
C ARG A 62 0.31 -10.17 -6.10
N LYS A 63 1.40 -10.42 -6.83
CA LYS A 63 2.14 -9.37 -7.56
C LYS A 63 1.23 -8.52 -8.43
N ILE A 64 0.34 -9.14 -9.20
CA ILE A 64 -0.57 -8.43 -10.08
C ILE A 64 -1.53 -7.51 -9.31
N GLU A 65 -1.95 -7.90 -8.14
CA GLU A 65 -2.84 -7.09 -7.30
C GLU A 65 -2.13 -5.81 -6.84
N ILE A 66 -0.86 -5.92 -6.46
CA ILE A 66 -0.04 -4.77 -6.04
C ILE A 66 0.22 -3.83 -7.21
N ILE A 67 0.57 -4.37 -8.38
CA ILE A 67 0.81 -3.58 -9.58
C ILE A 67 -0.46 -2.84 -10.01
N ARG A 68 -1.59 -3.50 -10.01
CA ARG A 68 -2.88 -2.88 -10.34
C ARG A 68 -3.32 -1.85 -9.31
N LEU A 69 -3.03 -2.10 -8.03
CA LEU A 69 -3.27 -1.13 -6.98
C LEU A 69 -2.60 0.20 -7.32
N PHE A 70 -1.33 0.16 -7.71
CA PHE A 70 -0.60 1.35 -8.11
C PHE A 70 -1.14 1.94 -9.42
N ASN A 71 -1.30 1.12 -10.46
CA ASN A 71 -1.69 1.60 -11.79
C ASN A 71 -3.08 2.22 -11.81
N ASP A 72 -3.99 1.76 -10.96
CA ASP A 72 -5.34 2.27 -10.85
C ASP A 72 -5.46 3.45 -9.86
N SER A 73 -4.37 3.82 -9.21
CA SER A 73 -4.37 4.88 -8.21
C SER A 73 -4.39 6.28 -8.84
N ARG A 74 -4.83 7.26 -8.06
CA ARG A 74 -4.72 8.67 -8.45
C ARG A 74 -3.26 9.11 -8.58
N ASN A 75 -2.37 8.56 -7.76
CA ASN A 75 -0.93 8.84 -7.82
C ASN A 75 -0.34 8.49 -9.19
N ALA A 76 -0.64 7.31 -9.71
CA ALA A 76 -0.16 6.89 -11.03
C ALA A 76 -0.70 7.81 -12.12
N SER A 77 -1.96 8.18 -12.05
CA SER A 77 -2.59 9.09 -13.00
C SER A 77 -1.95 10.47 -12.96
N GLU A 78 -1.77 11.04 -11.78
CA GLU A 78 -1.16 12.37 -11.59
C GLU A 78 0.30 12.42 -12.05
N LEU A 79 1.05 11.34 -11.78
CA LEU A 79 2.46 11.27 -12.18
C LEU A 79 2.65 10.89 -13.65
N GLY A 80 1.60 10.39 -14.31
CA GLY A 80 1.70 9.87 -15.67
C GLY A 80 2.55 8.61 -15.73
N LEU A 81 2.62 7.85 -14.65
CA LEU A 81 3.43 6.64 -14.55
C LEU A 81 2.56 5.40 -14.51
N ARG A 82 3.11 4.31 -15.05
CA ARG A 82 2.49 3.00 -15.00
C ARG A 82 3.56 1.96 -14.74
N TYR A 83 3.33 1.09 -13.75
CA TYR A 83 4.25 -0.01 -13.48
C TYR A 83 4.02 -1.12 -14.52
N PRO A 84 5.09 -1.60 -15.21
CA PRO A 84 4.93 -2.59 -16.27
C PRO A 84 4.49 -3.95 -15.73
N GLU A 85 3.36 -4.45 -16.22
CA GLU A 85 2.86 -5.78 -15.85
C GLU A 85 3.76 -6.91 -16.36
N ARG A 86 4.54 -6.67 -17.41
CA ARG A 86 5.48 -7.64 -17.98
C ARG A 86 6.56 -8.09 -17.00
N ARG A 87 6.81 -7.34 -15.95
CA ARG A 87 7.83 -7.67 -14.93
C ARG A 87 7.33 -8.63 -13.86
N LEU A 88 6.08 -9.06 -13.92
CA LEU A 88 5.46 -9.95 -12.95
C LEU A 88 6.24 -11.25 -12.72
N THR A 89 6.73 -11.87 -13.80
CA THR A 89 7.41 -13.16 -13.74
C THR A 89 8.86 -13.08 -13.32
N ASN A 90 9.51 -11.93 -13.50
CA ASN A 90 10.94 -11.78 -13.33
C ASN A 90 11.34 -11.01 -12.08
N ARG A 91 10.38 -10.32 -11.44
CA ARG A 91 10.67 -9.49 -10.29
C ARG A 91 9.99 -10.04 -9.05
N ARG A 92 10.73 -10.13 -7.94
CA ARG A 92 10.17 -10.59 -6.67
C ARG A 92 9.15 -9.58 -6.15
N LEU A 93 8.16 -10.08 -5.40
CA LEU A 93 7.10 -9.27 -4.84
C LEU A 93 7.65 -8.14 -3.95
N ASP A 94 8.63 -8.44 -3.09
CA ASP A 94 9.24 -7.44 -2.22
C ASP A 94 9.89 -6.31 -3.00
N MET A 95 10.51 -6.62 -4.14
CA MET A 95 11.12 -5.61 -5.02
C MET A 95 10.07 -4.74 -5.69
N ILE A 96 8.94 -5.32 -6.07
CA ILE A 96 7.82 -4.55 -6.65
C ILE A 96 7.27 -3.57 -5.62
N VAL A 97 7.07 -4.01 -4.38
CA VAL A 97 6.63 -3.14 -3.29
C VAL A 97 7.64 -2.03 -3.03
N CYS A 98 8.93 -2.34 -3.03
CA CYS A 98 9.99 -1.34 -2.87
C CYS A 98 10.00 -0.31 -3.99
N ASP A 99 9.82 -0.74 -5.25
CA ASP A 99 9.76 0.15 -6.41
C ASP A 99 8.59 1.14 -6.28
N ILE A 100 7.43 0.62 -5.97
CA ILE A 100 6.22 1.44 -5.81
C ILE A 100 6.37 2.39 -4.61
N SER A 101 6.91 1.90 -3.50
CA SER A 101 7.16 2.73 -2.31
C SER A 101 8.11 3.89 -2.61
N ALA A 102 9.16 3.65 -3.41
CA ALA A 102 10.09 4.70 -3.82
C ALA A 102 9.40 5.76 -4.68
N ILE A 103 8.55 5.34 -5.61
CA ILE A 103 7.76 6.25 -6.44
C ILE A 103 6.83 7.11 -5.57
N LEU A 104 6.14 6.49 -4.63
CA LEU A 104 5.19 7.18 -3.74
C LEU A 104 5.89 8.14 -2.79
N SER A 105 7.13 7.87 -2.43
CA SER A 105 7.94 8.75 -1.58
C SER A 105 8.56 9.93 -2.33
N GLY A 106 8.28 10.06 -3.60
CA GLY A 106 8.79 11.17 -4.43
C GLY A 106 10.25 11.05 -4.82
N GLY A 107 10.78 9.85 -4.64
CA GLY A 107 12.20 9.57 -4.92
C GLY A 107 12.49 9.33 -6.37
#